data_06cff0023d336eeea0e49bf2e26402d8
#
_entry.id   06cff0023d336eeea0e49bf2e26402d8
#
_cell.length_a   1.000
_cell.length_b   1.000
_cell.length_c   1.000
_cell.angle_alpha   90.00
_cell.angle_beta   90.00
_cell.angle_gamma   90.00
#
_symmetry.space_group_name_H-M   'P 1'
#
loop_
_entity.id
_entity.type
_entity.pdbx_description
1 polymer ?
#
loop_
_entity_poly.entity_id
_entity_poly.type
_entity_poly.pdbx_seq_one_letter_code
_entity_poly.pdbx_strand_id
1 'polypeptide(L)'
;MGLDFTIRYAARALRRDVDRTADRSIAAGEQNNAPSGADATRFRSLYKDACDLAETGNKLIERREVARALEHDLLYAIIHCLTEYGGDDKSKTKRHHAAVMARFEEVLSRRIDQKLTMPELCAEVGVPERTLRMCCAEFLGVSPMRYILLRRLNKARSALRRADPSTASVAEVARNHQFLELGRFAVTYRAIFGESPSATLHRSP
;
A
#
# COMPACT_ATOMS: atom_id res chain seq x y z
N MET A 1 4.73 8.11 9.06
CA MET A 1 5.63 7.03 8.59
C MET A 1 4.90 5.76 8.10
N GLY A 2 3.64 5.82 7.75
CA GLY A 2 2.92 4.77 7.00
C GLY A 2 3.15 4.84 5.49
N LEU A 3 3.58 5.98 5.00
CA LEU A 3 3.83 6.27 3.58
C LEU A 3 4.95 5.43 2.95
N ASP A 4 6.02 5.16 3.69
CA ASP A 4 7.23 4.52 3.16
C ASP A 4 6.97 3.09 2.65
N PHE A 5 6.05 2.36 3.31
CA PHE A 5 5.74 0.99 2.88
C PHE A 5 4.68 0.95 1.77
N THR A 6 3.65 1.76 1.86
CA THR A 6 2.60 1.84 0.82
C THR A 6 3.20 2.33 -0.49
N ILE A 7 4.07 3.34 -0.44
CA ILE A 7 4.80 3.86 -1.60
C ILE A 7 5.80 2.82 -2.13
N ARG A 8 6.62 2.19 -1.29
CA ARG A 8 7.58 1.17 -1.74
C ARG A 8 6.91 -0.10 -2.26
N TYR A 9 5.78 -0.48 -1.68
CA TYR A 9 5.01 -1.64 -2.14
C TYR A 9 4.29 -1.35 -3.45
N ALA A 10 3.63 -0.19 -3.56
CA ALA A 10 3.03 0.29 -4.81
C ALA A 10 4.11 0.47 -5.90
N ALA A 11 5.28 1.00 -5.55
CA ALA A 11 6.41 1.14 -6.46
C ALA A 11 6.96 -0.20 -6.97
N ARG A 12 7.04 -1.22 -6.10
CA ARG A 12 7.45 -2.58 -6.50
C ARG A 12 6.41 -3.27 -7.37
N ALA A 13 5.12 -3.08 -7.07
CA ALA A 13 4.03 -3.61 -7.89
C ALA A 13 4.02 -2.94 -9.28
N LEU A 14 4.13 -1.61 -9.33
CA LEU A 14 4.22 -0.83 -10.57
C LEU A 14 5.48 -1.16 -11.38
N ARG A 15 6.63 -1.34 -10.75
CA ARG A 15 7.87 -1.74 -11.46
C ARG A 15 7.72 -3.13 -12.10
N ARG A 16 7.10 -4.10 -11.44
CA ARG A 16 6.82 -5.43 -11.99
C ARG A 16 5.82 -5.40 -13.15
N ASP A 17 4.84 -4.51 -13.11
CA ASP A 17 3.85 -4.37 -14.19
C ASP A 17 4.42 -3.57 -15.38
N VAL A 18 5.26 -2.57 -15.14
CA VAL A 18 5.96 -1.83 -16.20
C VAL A 18 6.93 -2.75 -16.94
N ASP A 19 7.71 -3.58 -16.21
CA ASP A 19 8.61 -4.55 -16.82
C ASP A 19 7.84 -5.63 -17.61
N ARG A 20 6.70 -6.12 -17.08
CA ARG A 20 5.83 -7.09 -17.80
C ARG A 20 5.11 -6.51 -19.01
N THR A 21 4.71 -5.23 -18.97
CA THR A 21 4.08 -4.56 -20.11
C THR A 21 5.10 -4.19 -21.17
N ALA A 22 6.31 -3.81 -20.81
CA ALA A 22 7.40 -3.58 -21.76
C ALA A 22 7.76 -4.85 -22.54
N ASP A 23 7.91 -5.98 -21.87
CA ASP A 23 8.21 -7.28 -22.51
C ASP A 23 7.06 -7.79 -23.41
N ARG A 24 5.80 -7.57 -23.02
CA ARG A 24 4.63 -7.94 -23.84
C ARG A 24 4.42 -7.03 -25.04
N SER A 25 4.71 -5.72 -24.94
CA SER A 25 4.55 -4.75 -26.03
C SER A 25 5.56 -5.01 -27.15
N ILE A 26 6.75 -5.50 -26.83
CA ILE A 26 7.78 -5.86 -27.84
C ILE A 26 7.41 -7.14 -28.59
N ALA A 27 6.65 -8.03 -27.96
CA ALA A 27 6.27 -9.33 -28.55
C ALA A 27 4.98 -9.31 -29.41
N ALA A 28 4.11 -8.32 -29.24
CA ALA A 28 2.75 -8.37 -29.80
C ALA A 28 2.44 -7.37 -30.92
N GLY A 29 3.32 -6.42 -31.29
CA GLY A 29 3.09 -5.50 -32.44
C GLY A 29 1.79 -4.69 -32.38
N GLU A 30 1.11 -4.63 -31.24
CA GLU A 30 -0.17 -3.93 -31.08
C GLU A 30 0.03 -2.45 -30.80
N GLN A 31 -0.67 -1.64 -31.60
CA GLN A 31 -0.74 -0.19 -31.41
C GLN A 31 -1.23 0.14 -30.01
N ASN A 32 -0.32 0.59 -29.20
CA ASN A 32 -0.51 0.95 -27.81
C ASN A 32 -1.47 2.13 -27.68
N ASN A 33 -2.63 1.90 -27.11
CA ASN A 33 -3.45 2.94 -26.51
C ASN A 33 -2.85 3.25 -25.12
N ALA A 34 -1.65 3.87 -25.10
CA ALA A 34 -0.99 4.34 -23.90
C ALA A 34 -1.79 5.51 -23.29
N PRO A 35 -1.81 5.70 -21.95
CA PRO A 35 -2.44 6.86 -21.31
C PRO A 35 -1.95 8.11 -22.02
N SER A 36 -2.81 9.16 -22.12
CA SER A 36 -2.41 10.42 -22.73
C SER A 36 -1.04 10.77 -22.14
N GLY A 37 -0.01 10.90 -22.97
CA GLY A 37 1.39 10.89 -22.54
C GLY A 37 1.73 11.95 -21.47
N ALA A 38 0.81 12.93 -21.27
CA ALA A 38 0.91 13.99 -20.30
C ALA A 38 0.69 13.51 -18.85
N ASP A 39 -0.35 12.71 -18.57
CA ASP A 39 -0.69 12.34 -17.18
C ASP A 39 0.19 11.22 -16.65
N ALA A 40 0.54 10.26 -17.48
CA ALA A 40 1.55 9.25 -17.12
C ALA A 40 2.93 9.86 -16.91
N THR A 41 3.27 10.91 -17.69
CA THR A 41 4.53 11.64 -17.52
C THR A 41 4.51 12.47 -16.25
N ARG A 42 3.39 13.13 -15.93
CA ARG A 42 3.19 13.89 -14.69
C ARG A 42 3.29 12.99 -13.45
N PHE A 43 2.63 11.83 -13.48
CA PHE A 43 2.72 10.87 -12.39
C PHE A 43 4.15 10.35 -12.19
N ARG A 44 4.85 10.00 -13.28
CA ARG A 44 6.25 9.55 -13.20
C ARG A 44 7.18 10.63 -12.66
N SER A 45 6.97 11.89 -13.05
CA SER A 45 7.74 13.02 -12.53
C SER A 45 7.52 13.21 -11.04
N LEU A 46 6.26 13.31 -10.58
CA LEU A 46 5.92 13.45 -9.18
C LEU A 46 6.44 12.27 -8.33
N TYR A 47 6.36 11.07 -8.87
CA TYR A 47 6.87 9.87 -8.18
C TYR A 47 8.41 9.91 -8.06
N LYS A 48 9.11 10.29 -9.14
CA LYS A 48 10.56 10.45 -9.15
C LYS A 48 10.99 11.52 -8.14
N ASP A 49 10.34 12.68 -8.17
CA ASP A 49 10.62 13.79 -7.24
C ASP A 49 10.39 13.37 -5.78
N ALA A 50 9.36 12.57 -5.50
CA ALA A 50 9.09 12.00 -4.18
C ALA A 50 10.18 11.01 -3.74
N CYS A 51 10.68 10.17 -4.66
CA CYS A 51 11.78 9.25 -4.37
C CYS A 51 13.09 10.00 -4.13
N ASP A 52 13.42 10.97 -4.96
CA ASP A 52 14.64 11.79 -4.85
C ASP A 52 14.63 12.59 -3.54
N LEU A 53 13.49 13.14 -3.13
CA LEU A 53 13.32 13.80 -1.84
C LEU A 53 13.49 12.82 -0.66
N ALA A 54 13.03 11.56 -0.81
CA ALA A 54 13.17 10.54 0.24
C ALA A 54 14.60 10.03 0.37
N GLU A 55 15.35 9.95 -0.74
CA GLU A 55 16.73 9.45 -0.78
C GLU A 55 17.73 10.51 -0.30
N THR A 56 17.48 11.78 -0.60
CA THR A 56 18.38 12.90 -0.21
C THR A 56 18.31 13.25 1.28
N GLY A 57 17.51 12.50 2.10
CA GLY A 57 17.40 12.76 3.53
C GLY A 57 16.89 14.17 3.88
N ASN A 58 16.18 14.79 2.96
CA ASN A 58 15.71 16.15 3.10
C ASN A 58 14.63 16.23 4.19
N LYS A 59 14.96 16.98 5.28
CA LYS A 59 14.06 17.25 6.42
C LYS A 59 12.68 17.82 6.02
N LEU A 60 12.48 18.20 4.76
CA LEU A 60 11.21 18.67 4.22
C LEU A 60 10.12 17.58 4.25
N ILE A 61 10.45 16.30 4.02
CA ILE A 61 9.50 15.19 4.09
C ILE A 61 9.13 14.86 5.54
N GLU A 62 9.97 15.22 6.51
CA GLU A 62 9.67 15.06 7.93
C GLU A 62 8.56 16.02 8.38
N ARG A 63 8.32 17.09 7.64
CA ARG A 63 7.21 18.02 7.89
C ARG A 63 5.90 17.37 7.46
N ARG A 64 5.01 17.19 8.43
CA ARG A 64 3.71 16.51 8.27
C ARG A 64 2.85 17.11 7.16
N GLU A 65 2.94 18.41 6.95
CA GLU A 65 2.19 19.14 5.91
C GLU A 65 2.71 18.83 4.52
N VAL A 66 4.04 18.80 4.34
CA VAL A 66 4.68 18.46 3.07
C VAL A 66 4.40 16.99 2.69
N ALA A 67 4.51 16.07 3.66
CA ALA A 67 4.20 14.67 3.44
C ALA A 67 2.73 14.47 3.03
N ARG A 68 1.78 15.20 3.64
CA ARG A 68 0.36 15.15 3.27
C ARG A 68 0.06 15.76 1.90
N ALA A 69 0.68 16.88 1.57
CA ALA A 69 0.52 17.50 0.25
C ALA A 69 1.03 16.54 -0.85
N LEU A 70 2.21 15.95 -0.66
CA LEU A 70 2.78 14.98 -1.60
C LEU A 70 1.91 13.71 -1.72
N GLU A 71 1.37 13.21 -0.60
CA GLU A 71 0.41 12.11 -0.60
C GLU A 71 -0.83 12.43 -1.41
N HIS A 72 -1.39 13.62 -1.22
CA HIS A 72 -2.57 14.08 -1.95
C HIS A 72 -2.29 14.22 -3.45
N ASP A 73 -1.17 14.82 -3.83
CA ASP A 73 -0.80 15.03 -5.22
C ASP A 73 -0.51 13.71 -5.95
N LEU A 74 0.15 12.75 -5.28
CA LEU A 74 0.36 11.40 -5.82
C LEU A 74 -0.96 10.65 -5.97
N LEU A 75 -1.86 10.71 -4.98
CA LEU A 75 -3.18 10.09 -5.06
C LEU A 75 -4.01 10.70 -6.19
N TYR A 76 -4.00 12.03 -6.32
CA TYR A 76 -4.72 12.73 -7.38
C TYR A 76 -4.18 12.36 -8.77
N ALA A 77 -2.86 12.32 -8.93
CA ALA A 77 -2.23 11.91 -10.18
C ALA A 77 -2.53 10.45 -10.55
N ILE A 78 -2.55 9.54 -9.56
CA ILE A 78 -2.97 8.14 -9.76
C ILE A 78 -4.43 8.06 -10.19
N ILE A 79 -5.33 8.78 -9.51
CA ILE A 79 -6.76 8.79 -9.84
C ILE A 79 -6.96 9.32 -11.27
N HIS A 80 -6.28 10.39 -11.65
CA HIS A 80 -6.35 10.94 -13.00
C HIS A 80 -5.85 9.95 -14.05
N CYS A 81 -4.70 9.35 -13.86
CA CYS A 81 -4.18 8.30 -14.74
C CYS A 81 -5.16 7.11 -14.89
N LEU A 82 -5.86 6.76 -13.82
CA LEU A 82 -6.82 5.65 -13.84
C LEU A 82 -8.17 6.02 -14.46
N THR A 83 -8.59 7.30 -14.38
CA THR A 83 -9.88 7.75 -14.92
C THR A 83 -9.83 8.08 -16.40
N GLU A 84 -8.71 8.52 -16.93
CA GLU A 84 -8.56 8.84 -18.36
C GLU A 84 -8.25 7.62 -19.25
N TYR A 85 -7.92 6.46 -18.65
CA TYR A 85 -7.54 5.23 -19.35
C TYR A 85 -8.74 4.38 -19.78
N GLY A 86 -9.78 4.96 -20.41
CA GLY A 86 -10.98 4.21 -20.68
C GLY A 86 -11.68 4.44 -22.01
N GLY A 87 -11.39 3.58 -22.98
CA GLY A 87 -12.33 3.21 -24.02
C GLY A 87 -13.48 2.36 -23.44
N ASP A 88 -14.63 2.81 -23.65
CA ASP A 88 -16.06 2.48 -23.44
C ASP A 88 -16.51 1.38 -22.46
N ASP A 89 -16.04 0.16 -22.46
CA ASP A 89 -16.60 -0.90 -21.61
C ASP A 89 -15.65 -1.35 -20.50
N LYS A 90 -14.37 -1.42 -20.80
CA LYS A 90 -13.31 -1.69 -19.81
C LYS A 90 -13.16 -0.54 -18.80
N SER A 91 -13.55 0.67 -19.18
CA SER A 91 -13.56 1.86 -18.32
C SER A 91 -14.60 1.80 -17.20
N LYS A 92 -15.78 1.29 -17.47
CA LYS A 92 -16.85 1.15 -16.46
C LYS A 92 -16.44 0.15 -15.39
N THR A 93 -15.86 -0.99 -15.81
CA THR A 93 -15.38 -2.03 -14.90
C THR A 93 -14.21 -1.51 -14.05
N LYS A 94 -13.23 -0.83 -14.64
CA LYS A 94 -12.08 -0.26 -13.89
C LYS A 94 -12.53 0.82 -12.91
N ARG A 95 -13.45 1.71 -13.31
CA ARG A 95 -14.04 2.70 -12.39
C ARG A 95 -14.80 2.05 -11.24
N HIS A 96 -15.53 0.98 -11.52
CA HIS A 96 -16.21 0.20 -10.49
C HIS A 96 -15.20 -0.43 -9.52
N HIS A 97 -14.15 -1.05 -10.02
CA HIS A 97 -13.09 -1.63 -9.19
C HIS A 97 -12.36 -0.58 -8.35
N ALA A 98 -12.05 0.58 -8.93
CA ALA A 98 -11.46 1.70 -8.19
C ALA A 98 -12.38 2.20 -7.06
N ALA A 99 -13.68 2.30 -7.30
CA ALA A 99 -14.67 2.66 -6.27
C ALA A 99 -14.77 1.60 -5.16
N VAL A 100 -14.64 0.32 -5.50
CA VAL A 100 -14.56 -0.78 -4.52
C VAL A 100 -13.31 -0.62 -3.65
N MET A 101 -12.17 -0.33 -4.25
CA MET A 101 -10.91 -0.14 -3.52
C MET A 101 -10.94 1.10 -2.62
N ALA A 102 -11.56 2.20 -3.05
CA ALA A 102 -11.75 3.39 -2.22
C ALA A 102 -12.59 3.08 -0.97
N ARG A 103 -13.70 2.36 -1.12
CA ARG A 103 -14.52 1.90 0.02
C ARG A 103 -13.78 0.92 0.93
N PHE A 104 -12.99 0.01 0.35
CA PHE A 104 -12.15 -0.91 1.11
C PHE A 104 -11.16 -0.16 2.01
N GLU A 105 -10.44 0.83 1.48
CA GLU A 105 -9.52 1.65 2.26
C GLU A 105 -10.23 2.50 3.33
N GLU A 106 -11.42 3.02 3.02
CA GLU A 106 -12.25 3.74 3.98
C GLU A 106 -12.67 2.84 5.15
N VAL A 107 -13.13 1.62 4.88
CA VAL A 107 -13.46 0.62 5.91
C VAL A 107 -12.24 0.33 6.79
N LEU A 108 -11.08 0.08 6.18
CA LEU A 108 -9.84 -0.16 6.93
C LEU A 108 -9.38 1.03 7.77
N SER A 109 -9.68 2.24 7.33
CA SER A 109 -9.34 3.47 8.05
C SER A 109 -10.26 3.70 9.23
N ARG A 110 -11.54 3.40 9.10
CA ARG A 110 -12.53 3.47 10.20
C ARG A 110 -12.35 2.37 11.24
N ARG A 111 -11.97 1.16 10.79
CA ARG A 111 -11.83 -0.04 11.62
C ARG A 111 -10.39 -0.36 12.00
N ILE A 112 -9.58 0.67 12.22
CA ILE A 112 -8.12 0.59 12.29
C ILE A 112 -7.61 -0.38 13.37
N ASP A 113 -8.38 -0.54 14.47
CA ASP A 113 -8.02 -1.35 15.63
C ASP A 113 -8.98 -2.54 15.85
N GLN A 114 -9.73 -2.94 14.81
CA GLN A 114 -10.65 -4.06 14.90
C GLN A 114 -10.19 -5.23 14.03
N LYS A 115 -10.43 -6.45 14.54
CA LYS A 115 -10.18 -7.67 13.78
C LYS A 115 -11.36 -7.89 12.83
N LEU A 116 -11.14 -7.63 11.54
CA LEU A 116 -12.13 -7.86 10.49
C LEU A 116 -12.00 -9.27 9.93
N THR A 117 -13.13 -9.93 9.77
CA THR A 117 -13.26 -11.18 9.01
C THR A 117 -13.61 -10.87 7.55
N MET A 118 -13.42 -11.83 6.65
CA MET A 118 -13.80 -11.64 5.22
C MET A 118 -15.28 -11.33 5.02
N PRO A 119 -16.22 -12.03 5.68
CA PRO A 119 -17.66 -11.70 5.56
C PRO A 119 -17.99 -10.27 6.01
N GLU A 120 -17.46 -9.82 7.16
CA GLU A 120 -17.67 -8.46 7.66
C GLU A 120 -17.12 -7.44 6.70
N LEU A 121 -15.90 -7.68 6.18
CA LEU A 121 -15.26 -6.81 5.22
C LEU A 121 -16.09 -6.69 3.92
N CYS A 122 -16.57 -7.80 3.39
CA CYS A 122 -17.41 -7.82 2.20
C CYS A 122 -18.74 -7.08 2.43
N ALA A 123 -19.36 -7.26 3.61
CA ALA A 123 -20.59 -6.59 3.98
C ALA A 123 -20.41 -5.07 4.05
N GLU A 124 -19.30 -4.59 4.66
CA GLU A 124 -19.04 -3.16 4.79
C GLU A 124 -18.62 -2.50 3.47
N VAL A 125 -17.84 -3.20 2.65
CA VAL A 125 -17.44 -2.71 1.31
C VAL A 125 -18.62 -2.78 0.32
N GLY A 126 -19.61 -3.65 0.60
CA GLY A 126 -20.79 -3.81 -0.23
C GLY A 126 -20.55 -4.57 -1.53
N VAL A 127 -19.63 -5.57 -1.51
CA VAL A 127 -19.34 -6.42 -2.67
C VAL A 127 -19.13 -7.89 -2.26
N PRO A 128 -19.40 -8.86 -3.15
CA PRO A 128 -19.06 -10.25 -2.92
C PRO A 128 -17.54 -10.46 -2.73
N GLU A 129 -17.19 -11.50 -1.97
CA GLU A 129 -15.80 -11.86 -1.69
C GLU A 129 -14.96 -12.03 -2.96
N ARG A 130 -15.51 -12.67 -4.00
CA ARG A 130 -14.86 -12.84 -5.30
C ARG A 130 -14.45 -11.50 -5.91
N THR A 131 -15.36 -10.53 -5.90
CA THR A 131 -15.10 -9.17 -6.42
C THR A 131 -14.01 -8.47 -5.61
N LEU A 132 -14.12 -8.51 -4.28
CA LEU A 132 -13.11 -7.88 -3.43
C LEU A 132 -11.72 -8.51 -3.62
N ARG A 133 -11.62 -9.84 -3.70
CA ARG A 133 -10.36 -10.53 -3.98
C ARG A 133 -9.78 -10.14 -5.34
N MET A 134 -10.63 -10.03 -6.37
CA MET A 134 -10.21 -9.63 -7.71
C MET A 134 -9.68 -8.20 -7.72
N CYS A 135 -10.41 -7.25 -7.13
CA CYS A 135 -9.97 -5.87 -7.01
C CYS A 135 -8.64 -5.75 -6.24
N CYS A 136 -8.51 -6.42 -5.09
CA CYS A 136 -7.25 -6.40 -4.33
C CYS A 136 -6.09 -7.04 -5.09
N ALA A 137 -6.32 -8.13 -5.83
CA ALA A 137 -5.28 -8.74 -6.66
C ALA A 137 -4.86 -7.80 -7.80
N GLU A 138 -5.81 -7.11 -8.44
CA GLU A 138 -5.56 -6.16 -9.51
C GLU A 138 -4.79 -4.91 -9.02
N PHE A 139 -5.25 -4.28 -7.94
CA PHE A 139 -4.70 -3.00 -7.47
C PHE A 139 -3.55 -3.13 -6.48
N LEU A 140 -3.55 -4.17 -5.65
CA LEU A 140 -2.56 -4.36 -4.57
C LEU A 140 -1.62 -5.55 -4.82
N GLY A 141 -1.91 -6.40 -5.80
CA GLY A 141 -1.15 -7.62 -6.07
C GLY A 141 -1.23 -8.68 -4.95
N VAL A 142 -2.11 -8.51 -3.97
CA VAL A 142 -2.27 -9.42 -2.83
C VAL A 142 -3.74 -9.59 -2.44
N SER A 143 -4.05 -10.64 -1.68
CA SER A 143 -5.41 -10.83 -1.15
C SER A 143 -5.77 -9.78 -0.08
N PRO A 144 -7.08 -9.49 0.15
CA PRO A 144 -7.52 -8.52 1.16
C PRO A 144 -6.96 -8.81 2.56
N MET A 145 -7.05 -10.06 3.02
CA MET A 145 -6.55 -10.45 4.35
C MET A 145 -5.02 -10.36 4.45
N ARG A 146 -4.30 -10.62 3.36
CA ARG A 146 -2.85 -10.43 3.30
C ARG A 146 -2.48 -8.97 3.41
N TYR A 147 -3.21 -8.09 2.72
CA TYR A 147 -3.01 -6.65 2.81
C TYR A 147 -3.25 -6.12 4.23
N ILE A 148 -4.35 -6.54 4.88
CA ILE A 148 -4.65 -6.18 6.27
C ILE A 148 -3.52 -6.64 7.22
N LEU A 149 -3.04 -7.87 7.04
CA LEU A 149 -1.92 -8.40 7.82
C LEU A 149 -0.66 -7.54 7.65
N LEU A 150 -0.30 -7.21 6.42
CA LEU A 150 0.87 -6.38 6.13
C LEU A 150 0.73 -4.99 6.74
N ARG A 151 -0.45 -4.37 6.65
CA ARG A 151 -0.76 -3.07 7.25
C ARG A 151 -0.61 -3.10 8.78
N ARG A 152 -1.10 -4.15 9.44
CA ARG A 152 -0.95 -4.36 10.89
C ARG A 152 0.51 -4.58 11.30
N LEU A 153 1.26 -5.38 10.56
CA LEU A 153 2.70 -5.59 10.81
C LEU A 153 3.50 -4.30 10.69
N ASN A 154 3.18 -3.44 9.70
CA ASN A 154 3.83 -2.14 9.57
C ASN A 154 3.53 -1.20 10.73
N LYS A 155 2.28 -1.19 11.22
CA LYS A 155 1.93 -0.42 12.42
C LYS A 155 2.71 -0.91 13.64
N ALA A 156 2.77 -2.22 13.84
CA ALA A 156 3.54 -2.82 14.93
C ALA A 156 5.03 -2.47 14.82
N ARG A 157 5.61 -2.54 13.60
CA ARG A 157 6.98 -2.11 13.35
C ARG A 157 7.21 -0.64 13.68
N SER A 158 6.31 0.22 13.24
CA SER A 158 6.39 1.65 13.55
C SER A 158 6.27 1.94 15.05
N ALA A 159 5.45 1.16 15.77
CA ALA A 159 5.35 1.25 17.21
C ALA A 159 6.64 0.78 17.91
N LEU A 160 7.20 -0.37 17.52
CA LEU A 160 8.47 -0.88 18.03
C LEU A 160 9.64 0.11 17.83
N ARG A 161 9.70 0.77 16.67
CA ARG A 161 10.77 1.76 16.37
C ARG A 161 10.67 3.05 17.18
N ARG A 162 9.48 3.37 17.70
CA ARG A 162 9.24 4.57 18.52
C ARG A 162 9.20 4.28 20.03
N ALA A 163 9.14 3.02 20.38
CA ALA A 163 9.07 2.61 21.77
C ALA A 163 10.44 2.71 22.44
N ASP A 164 10.44 3.04 23.72
CA ASP A 164 11.63 2.97 24.55
C ASP A 164 11.93 1.51 24.92
N PRO A 165 13.12 0.97 24.54
CA PRO A 165 13.48 -0.41 24.84
C PRO A 165 13.53 -0.75 26.33
N SER A 166 13.68 0.26 27.21
CA SER A 166 13.75 0.06 28.64
C SER A 166 12.38 -0.15 29.30
N THR A 167 11.30 0.33 28.66
CA THR A 167 9.95 0.31 29.24
C THR A 167 8.95 -0.49 28.42
N ALA A 168 9.17 -0.66 27.13
CA ALA A 168 8.26 -1.34 26.23
C ALA A 168 8.63 -2.81 26.01
N SER A 169 7.63 -3.67 25.87
CA SER A 169 7.83 -5.06 25.48
C SER A 169 7.29 -5.36 24.09
N VAL A 170 8.00 -6.23 23.35
CA VAL A 170 7.54 -6.76 22.07
C VAL A 170 6.15 -7.40 22.18
N ALA A 171 5.90 -8.11 23.29
CA ALA A 171 4.62 -8.79 23.52
C ALA A 171 3.46 -7.80 23.66
N GLU A 172 3.68 -6.69 24.36
CA GLU A 172 2.69 -5.64 24.53
C GLU A 172 2.39 -4.95 23.19
N VAL A 173 3.42 -4.55 22.46
CA VAL A 173 3.23 -3.95 21.13
C VAL A 173 2.50 -4.90 20.19
N ALA A 174 2.85 -6.19 20.18
CA ALA A 174 2.17 -7.17 19.34
C ALA A 174 0.67 -7.30 19.72
N ARG A 175 0.32 -7.37 21.01
CA ARG A 175 -1.06 -7.45 21.48
C ARG A 175 -1.86 -6.19 21.12
N ASN A 176 -1.28 -5.01 21.31
CA ASN A 176 -1.90 -3.73 20.95
C ASN A 176 -2.22 -3.64 19.45
N HIS A 177 -1.48 -4.37 18.62
CA HIS A 177 -1.76 -4.53 17.20
C HIS A 177 -2.46 -5.85 16.86
N GLN A 178 -3.16 -6.47 17.84
CA GLN A 178 -4.01 -7.66 17.70
C GLN A 178 -3.28 -8.92 17.20
N PHE A 179 -2.01 -9.06 17.54
CA PHE A 179 -1.28 -10.31 17.38
C PHE A 179 -1.32 -11.10 18.68
N LEU A 180 -2.26 -12.04 18.77
CA LEU A 180 -2.46 -12.85 19.99
C LEU A 180 -1.43 -13.98 20.10
N GLU A 181 -1.00 -14.54 18.97
CA GLU A 181 -0.02 -15.61 18.90
C GLU A 181 1.39 -15.02 18.65
N LEU A 182 2.12 -14.75 19.73
CA LEU A 182 3.40 -14.05 19.68
C LEU A 182 4.47 -14.79 18.86
N GLY A 183 4.49 -16.12 18.93
CA GLY A 183 5.40 -16.94 18.12
C GLY A 183 5.15 -16.79 16.63
N ARG A 184 3.88 -16.87 16.21
CA ARG A 184 3.49 -16.66 14.80
C ARG A 184 3.76 -15.23 14.35
N PHE A 185 3.54 -14.24 15.23
CA PHE A 185 3.89 -12.85 14.96
C PHE A 185 5.39 -12.71 14.67
N ALA A 186 6.26 -13.23 15.53
CA ALA A 186 7.70 -13.11 15.39
C ALA A 186 8.22 -13.75 14.08
N VAL A 187 7.71 -14.94 13.75
CA VAL A 187 8.05 -15.64 12.49
C VAL A 187 7.61 -14.83 11.29
N THR A 188 6.35 -14.37 11.28
CA THR A 188 5.79 -13.60 10.17
C THR A 188 6.50 -12.24 10.03
N TYR A 189 6.78 -11.57 11.13
CA TYR A 189 7.50 -10.31 11.17
C TYR A 189 8.90 -10.46 10.55
N ARG A 190 9.66 -11.47 10.99
CA ARG A 190 10.99 -11.75 10.43
C ARG A 190 10.96 -12.08 8.94
N ALA A 191 9.97 -12.85 8.50
CA ALA A 191 9.81 -13.19 7.08
C ALA A 191 9.53 -11.95 6.20
N ILE A 192 8.83 -10.93 6.74
CA ILE A 192 8.47 -9.73 6.01
C ILE A 192 9.59 -8.66 6.05
N PHE A 193 10.21 -8.46 7.23
CA PHE A 193 11.14 -7.35 7.46
C PHE A 193 12.62 -7.76 7.49
N GLY A 194 12.93 -9.06 7.46
CA GLY A 194 14.29 -9.57 7.52
C GLY A 194 14.95 -9.49 8.90
N GLU A 195 14.26 -8.93 9.90
CA GLU A 195 14.75 -8.74 11.26
C GLU A 195 13.72 -9.20 12.30
N SER A 196 14.13 -9.53 13.51
CA SER A 196 13.20 -9.89 14.58
C SER A 196 12.53 -8.63 15.17
N PRO A 197 11.32 -8.76 15.78
CA PRO A 197 10.69 -7.66 16.50
C PRO A 197 11.57 -7.09 17.63
N SER A 198 12.30 -7.95 18.34
CA SER A 198 13.24 -7.52 19.37
C SER A 198 14.41 -6.72 18.80
N ALA A 199 14.95 -7.14 17.65
CA ALA A 199 16.01 -6.39 16.98
C ALA A 199 15.52 -5.01 16.54
N THR A 200 14.26 -4.91 16.10
CA THR A 200 13.65 -3.61 15.75
C THR A 200 13.47 -2.72 16.98
N LEU A 201 13.06 -3.27 18.13
CA LEU A 201 12.87 -2.54 19.38
C LEU A 201 14.19 -1.99 19.93
N HIS A 202 15.27 -2.79 19.90
CA HIS A 202 16.58 -2.43 20.45
C HIS A 202 17.50 -1.71 19.44
N ARG A 203 17.01 -1.40 18.23
CA ARG A 203 17.79 -0.66 17.25
C ARG A 203 17.88 0.81 17.71
N SER A 204 19.08 1.24 18.08
CA SER A 204 19.36 2.66 18.29
C SER A 204 18.96 3.49 17.06
N PRO A 205 18.42 4.70 17.24
CA PRO A 205 18.05 5.60 16.15
C PRO A 205 19.23 5.96 15.26
#